data_483a5929e8cd08c7a54201aa1e0a0626
#
_entry.id   483a5929e8cd08c7a54201aa1e0a0626
#
_cell.length_a   1.000
_cell.length_b   1.000
_cell.length_c   1.000
_cell.angle_alpha   90.00
_cell.angle_beta   90.00
_cell.angle_gamma   90.00
#
_symmetry.space_group_name_H-M   'P 1'
#
loop_
_entity.id
_entity.type
_entity.pdbx_description
1 polymer ?
#
loop_
_entity_poly.entity_id
_entity_poly.type
_entity_poly.pdbx_seq_one_letter_code
_entity_poly.pdbx_strand_id
1 'polypeptide(L)'
;MAYPEGLLKTRAVFRPGEYAIIPPEGRVRNVIPGIEGCYMSIIASPKLGASFVQYVGTALPGGGTVAPFAQEPGVEAFLYVMDGEGSLTAATCGQKHTLAPGGYVFAPAGTGLEFTNTTNAPVRFLLYKQRYIALPGHEAEVVFGNTATMEERIYEDMANVFIRDLLPTHLGFDMNMHTLSFDPAGCHPFVETHVQEHGAYLLEGEGIYLLGGEWIQVQKEDFIFFGPYTPQAVYATGRGRLTYIYSKDCNRDVAL
;
A
#
# COMPACT_ATOMS: atom_id res chain seq x y z
N MET A 1 13.74 -32.36 22.53
CA MET A 1 12.57 -31.81 21.83
C MET A 1 12.50 -32.53 20.49
N ALA A 2 11.36 -33.13 20.15
CA ALA A 2 11.15 -33.72 18.83
C ALA A 2 10.81 -32.58 17.85
N TYR A 3 11.28 -32.65 16.63
CA TYR A 3 10.81 -31.77 15.55
C TYR A 3 9.32 -32.03 15.30
N PRO A 4 8.52 -30.98 14.96
CA PRO A 4 7.13 -31.18 14.59
C PRO A 4 7.01 -32.12 13.40
N GLU A 5 5.94 -32.90 13.34
CA GLU A 5 5.65 -33.76 12.19
C GLU A 5 5.46 -32.88 10.93
N GLY A 6 6.25 -33.15 9.92
CA GLY A 6 6.29 -32.39 8.68
C GLY A 6 7.16 -31.12 8.74
N LEU A 7 7.49 -30.60 7.59
CA LEU A 7 8.22 -29.34 7.45
C LEU A 7 7.27 -28.15 7.51
N LEU A 8 7.73 -27.03 8.06
CA LEU A 8 7.01 -25.76 7.98
C LEU A 8 6.80 -25.37 6.50
N LYS A 9 5.61 -24.90 6.18
CA LYS A 9 5.23 -24.44 4.84
C LYS A 9 5.01 -22.93 4.87
N THR A 10 5.26 -22.27 3.76
CA THR A 10 4.98 -20.85 3.56
C THR A 10 4.22 -20.63 2.27
N ARG A 11 3.37 -19.59 2.24
CA ARG A 11 2.77 -19.05 1.00
C ARG A 11 3.63 -17.93 0.40
N ALA A 12 4.72 -17.53 1.07
CA ALA A 12 5.62 -16.51 0.56
C ALA A 12 6.28 -16.95 -0.74
N VAL A 13 6.26 -16.07 -1.73
CA VAL A 13 6.93 -16.24 -3.01
C VAL A 13 7.85 -15.04 -3.25
N PHE A 14 9.08 -15.29 -3.71
CA PHE A 14 10.05 -14.24 -4.01
C PHE A 14 10.72 -14.46 -5.35
N ARG A 15 10.61 -13.46 -6.21
CA ARG A 15 11.36 -13.31 -7.47
C ARG A 15 11.91 -11.88 -7.48
N PRO A 16 13.08 -11.63 -6.87
CA PRO A 16 13.61 -10.27 -6.69
C PRO A 16 13.66 -9.49 -8.00
N GLY A 17 13.12 -8.26 -7.99
CA GLY A 17 12.99 -7.41 -9.18
C GLY A 17 11.83 -7.75 -10.10
N GLU A 18 11.21 -8.91 -9.95
CA GLU A 18 10.05 -9.34 -10.75
C GLU A 18 8.77 -9.22 -9.93
N TYR A 19 8.59 -10.09 -8.93
CA TYR A 19 7.42 -10.06 -8.05
C TYR A 19 7.66 -10.75 -6.70
N ALA A 20 6.82 -10.45 -5.72
CA ALA A 20 6.79 -11.18 -4.47
C ALA A 20 5.38 -11.24 -3.88
N ILE A 21 5.10 -12.30 -3.11
CA ILE A 21 3.96 -12.38 -2.20
C ILE A 21 4.49 -12.54 -0.79
N ILE A 22 4.06 -11.65 0.12
CA ILE A 22 4.45 -11.65 1.53
C ILE A 22 3.19 -11.78 2.39
N PRO A 23 2.82 -13.01 2.79
CA PRO A 23 1.66 -13.26 3.62
C PRO A 23 1.90 -12.80 5.07
N PRO A 24 0.85 -12.55 5.88
CA PRO A 24 0.99 -12.07 7.24
C PRO A 24 1.78 -13.01 8.16
N GLU A 25 1.64 -14.32 8.00
CA GLU A 25 2.32 -15.33 8.80
C GLU A 25 3.84 -15.38 8.61
N GLY A 26 4.34 -14.81 7.53
CA GLY A 26 5.78 -14.73 7.23
C GLY A 26 6.46 -13.44 7.71
N ARG A 27 5.71 -12.49 8.26
CA ARG A 27 6.23 -11.17 8.63
C ARG A 27 6.92 -11.18 9.98
N VAL A 28 7.99 -10.41 10.07
CA VAL A 28 8.71 -10.17 11.33
C VAL A 28 8.52 -8.72 11.78
N ARG A 29 8.62 -8.49 13.09
CA ARG A 29 8.60 -7.13 13.65
C ARG A 29 9.95 -6.47 13.46
N ASN A 30 9.91 -5.21 13.03
CA ASN A 30 11.07 -4.37 12.83
C ASN A 30 10.99 -3.16 13.76
N VAL A 31 12.13 -2.67 14.22
CA VAL A 31 12.26 -1.36 14.87
C VAL A 31 12.48 -0.33 13.78
N ILE A 32 11.61 0.66 13.69
CA ILE A 32 11.72 1.78 12.76
C ILE A 32 12.12 3.01 13.56
N PRO A 33 13.31 3.60 13.33
CA PRO A 33 13.72 4.82 14.02
C PRO A 33 12.68 5.93 13.89
N GLY A 34 12.38 6.61 14.99
CA GLY A 34 11.38 7.68 15.00
C GLY A 34 9.92 7.22 15.15
N ILE A 35 9.66 5.90 15.29
CA ILE A 35 8.32 5.34 15.54
C ILE A 35 8.37 4.50 16.82
N GLU A 36 7.51 4.83 17.80
CA GLU A 36 7.43 4.14 19.09
C GLU A 36 6.00 3.67 19.37
N GLY A 37 5.85 2.68 20.25
CA GLY A 37 4.54 2.11 20.60
C GLY A 37 3.80 1.46 19.42
N CYS A 38 4.52 1.07 18.37
CA CYS A 38 3.96 0.44 17.17
C CYS A 38 4.64 -0.92 16.89
N TYR A 39 3.85 -1.87 16.41
CA TYR A 39 4.39 -3.08 15.77
C TYR A 39 4.52 -2.81 14.28
N MET A 40 5.74 -2.83 13.75
CA MET A 40 6.01 -2.51 12.35
C MET A 40 6.60 -3.71 11.62
N SER A 41 6.19 -3.94 10.38
CA SER A 41 6.82 -4.91 9.47
C SER A 41 7.13 -4.23 8.14
N ILE A 42 8.36 -4.35 7.66
CA ILE A 42 8.77 -3.89 6.34
C ILE A 42 8.32 -4.94 5.33
N ILE A 43 7.47 -4.58 4.39
CA ILE A 43 6.89 -5.50 3.39
C ILE A 43 7.38 -5.24 1.97
N ALA A 44 7.95 -4.05 1.70
CA ALA A 44 8.69 -3.75 0.48
C ALA A 44 9.89 -2.85 0.77
N SER A 45 10.92 -2.97 -0.01
CA SER A 45 12.12 -2.12 0.04
C SER A 45 12.95 -2.28 -1.24
N PRO A 46 13.97 -1.42 -1.48
CA PRO A 46 14.89 -1.59 -2.60
C PRO A 46 15.62 -2.93 -2.64
N LYS A 47 15.74 -3.63 -1.51
CA LYS A 47 16.31 -4.99 -1.48
C LYS A 47 15.42 -6.04 -2.14
N LEU A 48 14.12 -5.78 -2.26
CA LEU A 48 13.18 -6.60 -3.00
C LEU A 48 13.17 -6.27 -4.50
N GLY A 49 13.67 -5.10 -4.86
CA GLY A 49 13.63 -4.53 -6.20
C GLY A 49 12.64 -3.37 -6.36
N ALA A 50 11.93 -2.99 -5.29
CA ALA A 50 11.00 -1.87 -5.32
C ALA A 50 11.74 -0.53 -5.27
N SER A 51 11.25 0.51 -5.95
CA SER A 51 11.78 1.88 -5.81
C SER A 51 11.30 2.58 -4.55
N PHE A 52 10.42 1.95 -3.78
CA PHE A 52 9.76 2.46 -2.57
C PHE A 52 10.01 1.57 -1.35
N VAL A 53 9.61 2.07 -0.17
CA VAL A 53 9.52 1.28 1.06
C VAL A 53 8.08 1.29 1.56
N GLN A 54 7.52 0.11 1.80
CA GLN A 54 6.18 -0.04 2.34
C GLN A 54 6.21 -0.86 3.63
N TYR A 55 5.37 -0.42 4.57
CA TYR A 55 5.25 -1.02 5.89
C TYR A 55 3.79 -1.34 6.17
N VAL A 56 3.56 -2.39 6.95
CA VAL A 56 2.32 -2.60 7.67
C VAL A 56 2.59 -2.39 9.16
N GLY A 57 1.73 -1.60 9.81
CA GLY A 57 1.89 -1.23 11.20
C GLY A 57 0.63 -1.46 12.03
N THR A 58 0.83 -1.58 13.36
CA THR A 58 -0.23 -1.53 14.37
C THR A 58 0.23 -0.58 15.46
N ALA A 59 -0.40 0.59 15.55
CA ALA A 59 -0.17 1.56 16.62
C ALA A 59 -0.98 1.17 17.86
N LEU A 60 -0.30 0.89 18.95
CA LEU A 60 -0.92 0.71 20.27
C LEU A 60 -1.44 2.07 20.78
N PRO A 61 -2.31 2.12 21.81
CA PRO A 61 -2.69 3.38 22.42
C PRO A 61 -1.48 4.22 22.80
N GLY A 62 -1.43 5.47 22.31
CA GLY A 62 -0.29 6.39 22.45
C GLY A 62 0.87 6.12 21.47
N GLY A 63 0.83 5.06 20.69
CA GLY A 63 1.88 4.75 19.70
C GLY A 63 1.82 5.65 18.48
N GLY A 64 2.98 5.96 17.90
CA GLY A 64 3.12 6.84 16.75
C GLY A 64 4.54 7.30 16.50
N THR A 65 4.69 8.42 15.81
CA THR A 65 5.97 9.05 15.53
C THR A 65 6.46 9.89 16.72
N VAL A 66 7.75 9.79 17.04
CA VAL A 66 8.47 10.67 17.98
C VAL A 66 9.37 11.67 17.25
N ALA A 67 9.55 11.47 15.95
CA ALA A 67 10.15 12.40 15.01
C ALA A 67 9.44 12.24 13.66
N PRO A 68 9.29 13.30 12.85
CA PRO A 68 8.58 13.22 11.58
C PRO A 68 9.14 12.13 10.66
N PHE A 69 8.28 11.25 10.17
CA PHE A 69 8.63 10.19 9.23
C PHE A 69 8.84 10.77 7.82
N ALA A 70 9.86 10.30 7.09
CA ALA A 70 10.18 10.73 5.73
C ALA A 70 10.45 12.25 5.60
N GLN A 71 11.10 12.86 6.60
CA GLN A 71 11.47 14.27 6.59
C GLN A 71 12.72 14.56 5.73
N GLU A 72 13.39 13.52 5.24
CA GLU A 72 14.57 13.66 4.40
C GLU A 72 14.24 14.43 3.10
N PRO A 73 15.11 15.34 2.63
CA PRO A 73 14.88 16.07 1.38
C PRO A 73 14.58 15.12 0.22
N GLY A 74 13.56 15.41 -0.55
CA GLY A 74 13.16 14.62 -1.71
C GLY A 74 12.51 13.28 -1.38
N VAL A 75 12.06 13.05 -0.13
CA VAL A 75 11.28 11.87 0.24
C VAL A 75 9.86 12.27 0.57
N GLU A 76 8.89 11.64 -0.07
CA GLU A 76 7.46 11.79 0.18
C GLU A 76 6.91 10.59 0.93
N ALA A 77 5.76 10.75 1.58
CA ALA A 77 5.15 9.69 2.37
C ALA A 77 3.63 9.61 2.18
N PHE A 78 3.11 8.40 2.41
CA PHE A 78 1.68 8.13 2.43
C PHE A 78 1.33 7.23 3.62
N LEU A 79 0.22 7.53 4.29
CA LEU A 79 -0.34 6.71 5.37
C LEU A 79 -1.81 6.43 5.07
N TYR A 80 -2.23 5.19 5.29
CA TYR A 80 -3.61 4.73 5.17
C TYR A 80 -4.02 3.97 6.42
N VAL A 81 -5.13 4.35 7.05
CA VAL A 81 -5.72 3.65 8.20
C VAL A 81 -6.61 2.52 7.69
N MET A 82 -6.26 1.30 8.08
CA MET A 82 -7.02 0.10 7.73
C MET A 82 -8.28 -0.03 8.59
N ASP A 83 -8.94 -1.16 8.48
CA ASP A 83 -10.13 -1.52 9.27
C ASP A 83 -9.85 -1.52 10.79
N GLY A 84 -10.88 -1.30 11.59
CA GLY A 84 -10.82 -1.33 13.05
C GLY A 84 -11.72 -0.28 13.70
N GLU A 85 -11.64 -0.18 15.02
CA GLU A 85 -12.45 0.75 15.83
C GLU A 85 -11.72 2.06 16.17
N GLY A 86 -10.40 2.10 15.98
CA GLY A 86 -9.57 3.25 16.35
C GLY A 86 -9.34 4.21 15.20
N SER A 87 -8.66 5.31 15.51
CA SER A 87 -8.23 6.32 14.54
C SER A 87 -6.83 6.82 14.86
N LEU A 88 -6.13 7.33 13.85
CA LEU A 88 -4.87 8.03 14.01
C LEU A 88 -5.08 9.53 13.87
N THR A 89 -4.43 10.30 14.70
CA THR A 89 -4.22 11.71 14.40
C THR A 89 -2.97 11.84 13.55
N ALA A 90 -3.08 12.43 12.37
CA ALA A 90 -1.94 12.65 11.45
C ALA A 90 -1.71 14.13 11.19
N ALA A 91 -0.45 14.55 11.05
CA ALA A 91 -0.07 15.93 10.80
C ALA A 91 1.08 16.00 9.78
N THR A 92 0.98 16.95 8.86
CA THR A 92 2.02 17.33 7.89
C THR A 92 1.72 18.73 7.35
N CYS A 93 2.70 19.50 6.91
CA CYS A 93 2.54 20.84 6.33
C CYS A 93 1.70 21.81 7.20
N GLY A 94 1.79 21.69 8.52
CA GLY A 94 0.99 22.51 9.45
C GLY A 94 -0.51 22.15 9.53
N GLN A 95 -0.96 21.15 8.79
CA GLN A 95 -2.33 20.62 8.86
C GLN A 95 -2.36 19.38 9.76
N LYS A 96 -3.48 19.20 10.49
CA LYS A 96 -3.66 18.08 11.41
C LYS A 96 -5.10 17.57 11.33
N HIS A 97 -5.26 16.27 11.07
CA HIS A 97 -6.55 15.62 10.93
C HIS A 97 -6.62 14.29 11.68
N THR A 98 -7.83 13.89 12.05
CA THR A 98 -8.11 12.56 12.56
C THR A 98 -8.50 11.64 11.41
N LEU A 99 -7.75 10.56 11.23
CA LEU A 99 -7.96 9.56 10.21
C LEU A 99 -8.68 8.34 10.83
N ALA A 100 -9.96 8.21 10.56
CA ALA A 100 -10.74 7.00 10.85
C ALA A 100 -10.40 5.89 9.83
N PRO A 101 -10.91 4.67 9.98
CA PRO A 101 -10.76 3.62 8.97
C PRO A 101 -11.11 4.10 7.56
N GLY A 102 -10.26 3.77 6.58
CA GLY A 102 -10.30 4.30 5.23
C GLY A 102 -9.65 5.67 5.06
N GLY A 103 -9.34 6.37 6.16
CA GLY A 103 -8.65 7.66 6.14
C GLY A 103 -7.20 7.56 5.70
N TYR A 104 -6.74 8.55 4.95
CA TYR A 104 -5.36 8.60 4.47
C TYR A 104 -4.81 10.02 4.43
N VAL A 105 -3.49 10.10 4.35
CA VAL A 105 -2.74 11.34 4.14
C VAL A 105 -1.55 11.09 3.24
N PHE A 106 -1.32 12.02 2.32
CA PHE A 106 -0.09 12.15 1.55
C PHE A 106 0.68 13.38 2.06
N ALA A 107 1.95 13.18 2.37
CA ALA A 107 2.90 14.21 2.77
C ALA A 107 3.89 14.45 1.62
N PRO A 108 3.89 15.65 1.00
CA PRO A 108 4.83 15.99 -0.06
C PRO A 108 6.30 15.88 0.36
N ALA A 109 7.17 15.77 -0.61
CA ALA A 109 8.60 15.54 -0.41
C ALA A 109 9.24 16.53 0.58
N GLY A 110 9.94 16.00 1.59
CA GLY A 110 10.68 16.77 2.59
C GLY A 110 9.85 17.45 3.67
N THR A 111 8.52 17.26 3.68
CA THR A 111 7.66 17.88 4.70
C THR A 111 7.56 17.06 5.98
N GLY A 112 7.79 15.75 5.88
CA GLY A 112 7.64 14.82 6.98
C GLY A 112 6.17 14.55 7.35
N LEU A 113 5.93 13.40 7.95
CA LEU A 113 4.62 12.94 8.40
C LEU A 113 4.66 12.55 9.87
N GLU A 114 3.79 13.13 10.67
CA GLU A 114 3.58 12.73 12.05
C GLU A 114 2.25 12.00 12.18
N PHE A 115 2.20 10.97 13.03
CA PHE A 115 0.95 10.32 13.40
C PHE A 115 0.99 9.78 14.83
N THR A 116 -0.17 9.71 15.45
CA THR A 116 -0.32 9.15 16.81
C THR A 116 -1.68 8.50 16.95
N ASN A 117 -1.71 7.33 17.58
CA ASN A 117 -2.95 6.71 18.04
C ASN A 117 -3.41 7.36 19.35
N THR A 118 -4.43 8.21 19.27
CA THR A 118 -5.03 8.89 20.43
C THR A 118 -6.23 8.14 21.01
N THR A 119 -6.51 6.94 20.52
CA THR A 119 -7.62 6.08 20.96
C THR A 119 -7.13 4.98 21.93
N ASN A 120 -8.07 4.29 22.56
CA ASN A 120 -7.77 3.19 23.49
C ASN A 120 -7.69 1.81 22.80
N ALA A 121 -7.95 1.75 21.49
CA ALA A 121 -7.86 0.53 20.70
C ALA A 121 -6.62 0.55 19.78
N PRO A 122 -5.98 -0.58 19.50
CA PRO A 122 -4.92 -0.66 18.50
C PRO A 122 -5.45 -0.25 17.11
N VAL A 123 -4.64 0.48 16.35
CA VAL A 123 -4.98 0.94 14.99
C VAL A 123 -4.01 0.35 13.99
N ARG A 124 -4.54 -0.33 12.98
CA ARG A 124 -3.76 -0.90 11.88
C ARG A 124 -3.64 0.11 10.76
N PHE A 125 -2.45 0.21 10.17
CA PHE A 125 -2.19 1.15 9.10
C PHE A 125 -1.14 0.63 8.11
N LEU A 126 -1.18 1.17 6.90
CA LEU A 126 -0.10 1.09 5.93
C LEU A 126 0.68 2.39 5.97
N LEU A 127 1.99 2.29 5.84
CA LEU A 127 2.89 3.42 5.74
C LEU A 127 3.80 3.20 4.53
N TYR A 128 4.04 4.26 3.77
CA TYR A 128 4.76 4.22 2.51
C TYR A 128 5.68 5.42 2.41
N LYS A 129 6.83 5.25 1.78
CA LYS A 129 7.70 6.35 1.38
C LYS A 129 8.47 6.00 0.11
N GLN A 130 8.72 7.03 -0.69
CA GLN A 130 9.58 6.93 -1.88
C GLN A 130 10.35 8.23 -2.11
N ARG A 131 11.29 8.19 -3.04
CA ARG A 131 11.93 9.40 -3.54
C ARG A 131 11.02 10.06 -4.57
N TYR A 132 10.71 11.33 -4.33
CA TYR A 132 9.99 12.16 -5.26
C TYR A 132 10.89 12.58 -6.42
N ILE A 133 10.41 12.43 -7.65
CA ILE A 133 11.09 12.93 -8.84
C ILE A 133 10.54 14.32 -9.14
N ALA A 134 11.31 15.37 -8.82
CA ALA A 134 10.88 16.74 -9.04
C ALA A 134 10.70 17.06 -10.53
N LEU A 135 9.58 17.71 -10.89
CA LEU A 135 9.32 18.22 -12.24
C LEU A 135 9.19 19.74 -12.17
N PRO A 136 10.07 20.53 -12.84
CA PRO A 136 10.03 21.99 -12.77
C PRO A 136 8.66 22.57 -13.13
N GLY A 137 8.16 23.47 -12.27
CA GLY A 137 6.85 24.10 -12.47
C GLY A 137 5.64 23.26 -12.03
N HIS A 138 5.87 22.07 -11.45
CA HIS A 138 4.83 21.19 -10.95
C HIS A 138 5.19 20.72 -9.54
N GLU A 139 4.30 20.96 -8.58
CA GLU A 139 4.49 20.61 -7.19
C GLU A 139 3.29 19.78 -6.70
N ALA A 140 3.56 18.80 -5.83
CA ALA A 140 2.52 18.07 -5.13
C ALA A 140 2.10 18.85 -3.88
N GLU A 141 0.81 18.89 -3.62
CA GLU A 141 0.24 19.41 -2.39
C GLU A 141 -0.06 18.30 -1.38
N VAL A 142 -0.26 18.67 -0.12
CA VAL A 142 -0.74 17.75 0.90
C VAL A 142 -2.17 17.31 0.59
N VAL A 143 -2.43 16.00 0.73
CA VAL A 143 -3.77 15.43 0.52
C VAL A 143 -4.22 14.67 1.76
N PHE A 144 -5.40 15.01 2.27
CA PHE A 144 -6.13 14.21 3.26
C PHE A 144 -7.43 13.71 2.63
N GLY A 145 -7.78 12.47 2.86
CA GLY A 145 -9.02 11.89 2.35
C GLY A 145 -9.50 10.68 3.14
N ASN A 146 -10.62 10.12 2.70
CA ASN A 146 -11.16 8.88 3.26
C ASN A 146 -11.88 8.09 2.17
N THR A 147 -11.47 6.85 1.95
CA THR A 147 -12.05 5.96 0.93
C THR A 147 -13.52 5.64 1.18
N ALA A 148 -14.00 5.70 2.43
CA ALA A 148 -15.40 5.47 2.77
C ALA A 148 -16.36 6.56 2.25
N THR A 149 -15.84 7.76 1.94
CA THR A 149 -16.61 8.89 1.41
C THR A 149 -16.35 9.15 -0.07
N MET A 150 -15.46 8.37 -0.71
CA MET A 150 -15.14 8.50 -2.12
C MET A 150 -16.04 7.59 -2.96
N GLU A 151 -16.51 8.12 -4.08
CA GLU A 151 -17.21 7.31 -5.07
C GLU A 151 -16.23 6.38 -5.80
N GLU A 152 -16.69 5.16 -6.07
CA GLU A 152 -16.01 4.24 -6.97
C GLU A 152 -16.43 4.55 -8.42
N ARG A 153 -15.48 4.50 -9.33
CA ARG A 153 -15.78 4.50 -10.76
C ARG A 153 -15.45 3.14 -11.37
N ILE A 154 -16.16 2.77 -12.41
CA ILE A 154 -15.83 1.58 -13.20
C ILE A 154 -14.44 1.78 -13.80
N TYR A 155 -13.59 0.76 -13.66
CA TYR A 155 -12.24 0.78 -14.19
C TYR A 155 -12.24 0.30 -15.65
N GLU A 156 -11.83 1.17 -16.58
CA GLU A 156 -11.62 0.85 -18.01
C GLU A 156 -12.75 0.04 -18.67
N ASP A 157 -14.00 0.43 -18.41
CA ASP A 157 -15.22 -0.26 -18.91
C ASP A 157 -15.40 -1.73 -18.44
N MET A 158 -14.64 -2.17 -17.44
CA MET A 158 -14.77 -3.49 -16.83
C MET A 158 -15.94 -3.50 -15.85
N ALA A 159 -17.08 -4.10 -16.21
CA ALA A 159 -18.34 -3.99 -15.47
C ALA A 159 -18.27 -4.41 -13.98
N ASN A 160 -17.31 -5.25 -13.59
CA ASN A 160 -17.18 -5.80 -12.23
C ASN A 160 -15.89 -5.37 -11.54
N VAL A 161 -15.24 -4.30 -12.03
CA VAL A 161 -13.99 -3.76 -11.49
C VAL A 161 -14.14 -2.27 -11.22
N PHE A 162 -13.78 -1.85 -10.01
CA PHE A 162 -14.00 -0.48 -9.53
C PHE A 162 -12.72 0.10 -8.96
N ILE A 163 -12.46 1.37 -9.26
CA ILE A 163 -11.25 2.07 -8.82
C ILE A 163 -11.60 3.37 -8.07
N ARG A 164 -10.77 3.73 -7.09
CA ARG A 164 -10.64 5.08 -6.54
C ARG A 164 -9.20 5.55 -6.71
N ASP A 165 -9.04 6.76 -7.24
CA ASP A 165 -7.76 7.46 -7.24
C ASP A 165 -7.66 8.27 -5.93
N LEU A 166 -6.69 7.98 -5.08
CA LEU A 166 -6.58 8.61 -3.76
C LEU A 166 -5.80 9.93 -3.83
N LEU A 167 -4.99 10.12 -4.86
CA LEU A 167 -4.23 11.34 -5.09
C LEU A 167 -4.63 12.00 -6.40
N PRO A 168 -4.42 13.33 -6.55
CA PRO A 168 -4.62 14.02 -7.82
C PRO A 168 -3.78 13.45 -8.95
N THR A 169 -4.25 13.60 -10.19
CA THR A 169 -3.61 13.05 -11.40
C THR A 169 -2.80 14.09 -12.19
N HIS A 170 -2.61 15.30 -11.64
CA HIS A 170 -1.78 16.31 -12.31
C HIS A 170 -0.28 16.03 -12.15
N LEU A 171 0.55 16.67 -12.97
CA LEU A 171 1.99 16.41 -13.06
C LEU A 171 2.80 16.70 -11.80
N GLY A 172 2.23 17.36 -10.79
CA GLY A 172 2.86 17.52 -9.47
C GLY A 172 3.09 16.19 -8.75
N PHE A 173 2.22 15.20 -8.95
CA PHE A 173 2.36 13.87 -8.38
C PHE A 173 3.09 12.95 -9.34
N ASP A 174 4.15 12.28 -8.90
CA ASP A 174 4.89 11.27 -9.67
C ASP A 174 4.41 9.84 -9.35
N MET A 175 3.48 9.71 -8.42
CA MET A 175 2.82 8.47 -8.04
C MET A 175 1.34 8.70 -7.77
N ASN A 176 0.57 7.64 -7.73
CA ASN A 176 -0.76 7.63 -7.14
C ASN A 176 -0.92 6.43 -6.20
N MET A 177 -1.88 6.52 -5.31
CA MET A 177 -2.42 5.42 -4.53
C MET A 177 -3.84 5.16 -5.01
N HIS A 178 -4.16 3.91 -5.27
CA HIS A 178 -5.48 3.49 -5.71
C HIS A 178 -6.06 2.42 -4.81
N THR A 179 -7.37 2.35 -4.70
CA THR A 179 -8.03 1.10 -4.34
C THR A 179 -8.65 0.50 -5.60
N LEU A 180 -8.42 -0.79 -5.82
CA LEU A 180 -9.06 -1.56 -6.89
C LEU A 180 -9.88 -2.68 -6.28
N SER A 181 -11.15 -2.75 -6.67
CA SER A 181 -12.13 -3.69 -6.13
C SER A 181 -12.72 -4.53 -7.24
N PHE A 182 -12.82 -5.82 -7.02
CA PHE A 182 -13.43 -6.79 -7.94
C PHE A 182 -14.65 -7.41 -7.26
N ASP A 183 -15.80 -7.33 -7.89
CA ASP A 183 -16.97 -8.09 -7.44
C ASP A 183 -16.70 -9.61 -7.53
N PRO A 184 -17.48 -10.45 -6.86
CA PRO A 184 -17.35 -11.90 -7.00
C PRO A 184 -17.33 -12.33 -8.47
N ALA A 185 -16.33 -13.12 -8.85
CA ALA A 185 -16.01 -13.53 -10.22
C ALA A 185 -15.53 -12.39 -11.15
N GLY A 186 -15.29 -11.18 -10.63
CA GLY A 186 -14.61 -10.11 -11.38
C GLY A 186 -13.16 -10.46 -11.67
N CYS A 187 -12.65 -10.01 -12.81
CA CYS A 187 -11.28 -10.30 -13.23
C CYS A 187 -10.75 -9.22 -14.18
N HIS A 188 -9.43 -9.20 -14.35
CA HIS A 188 -8.85 -8.55 -15.52
C HIS A 188 -9.21 -9.34 -16.77
N PRO A 189 -9.66 -8.69 -17.85
CA PRO A 189 -10.06 -9.38 -19.09
C PRO A 189 -8.87 -9.85 -19.94
N PHE A 190 -7.66 -9.43 -19.58
CA PHE A 190 -6.42 -9.77 -20.25
C PHE A 190 -5.24 -9.76 -19.27
N VAL A 191 -4.13 -10.34 -19.66
CA VAL A 191 -2.88 -10.26 -18.89
C VAL A 191 -2.21 -8.92 -19.17
N GLU A 192 -2.09 -8.10 -18.14
CA GLU A 192 -1.43 -6.80 -18.22
C GLU A 192 0.09 -6.95 -18.14
N THR A 193 0.80 -6.06 -18.83
CA THR A 193 2.23 -5.82 -18.64
C THR A 193 2.54 -4.37 -18.97
N HIS A 194 3.21 -3.67 -18.07
CA HIS A 194 3.48 -2.24 -18.19
C HIS A 194 4.73 -1.86 -17.40
N VAL A 195 5.26 -0.67 -17.66
CA VAL A 195 6.49 -0.16 -17.05
C VAL A 195 6.35 0.11 -15.55
N GLN A 196 5.15 0.44 -15.09
CA GLN A 196 4.91 0.80 -13.68
C GLN A 196 5.06 -0.41 -12.76
N GLU A 197 5.64 -0.14 -11.58
CA GLU A 197 5.68 -1.11 -10.48
C GLU A 197 4.52 -0.88 -9.50
N HIS A 198 4.22 -1.89 -8.68
CA HIS A 198 3.17 -1.81 -7.67
C HIS A 198 3.58 -2.43 -6.35
N GLY A 199 3.11 -1.83 -5.26
CA GLY A 199 3.03 -2.45 -3.96
C GLY A 199 1.58 -2.56 -3.54
N ALA A 200 0.95 -3.72 -3.75
CA ALA A 200 -0.46 -3.95 -3.46
C ALA A 200 -0.66 -4.66 -2.12
N TYR A 201 -1.58 -4.17 -1.30
CA TYR A 201 -1.98 -4.79 -0.05
C TYR A 201 -3.46 -5.16 -0.08
N LEU A 202 -3.77 -6.44 0.11
CA LEU A 202 -5.15 -6.94 0.06
C LEU A 202 -5.89 -6.53 1.35
N LEU A 203 -6.89 -5.65 1.20
CA LEU A 203 -7.71 -5.15 2.29
C LEU A 203 -8.83 -6.14 2.65
N GLU A 204 -9.38 -6.82 1.63
CA GLU A 204 -10.46 -7.81 1.81
C GLU A 204 -10.48 -8.85 0.68
N GLY A 205 -11.15 -9.96 0.92
CA GLY A 205 -11.42 -10.99 -0.07
C GLY A 205 -10.28 -11.94 -0.33
N GLU A 206 -10.46 -12.73 -1.39
CA GLU A 206 -9.52 -13.75 -1.85
C GLU A 206 -9.61 -13.94 -3.36
N GLY A 207 -8.53 -14.40 -3.97
CA GLY A 207 -8.46 -14.60 -5.40
C GLY A 207 -7.29 -15.47 -5.83
N ILE A 208 -7.12 -15.59 -7.14
CA ILE A 208 -5.90 -16.11 -7.75
C ILE A 208 -5.28 -14.99 -8.59
N TYR A 209 -3.98 -14.81 -8.43
CA TYR A 209 -3.22 -13.79 -9.14
C TYR A 209 -2.21 -14.46 -10.07
N LEU A 210 -2.23 -14.07 -11.34
CA LEU A 210 -1.14 -14.39 -12.28
C LEU A 210 0.01 -13.42 -12.01
N LEU A 211 1.19 -13.96 -11.73
CA LEU A 211 2.42 -13.21 -11.55
C LEU A 211 3.54 -13.89 -12.35
N GLY A 212 4.06 -13.15 -13.32
CA GLY A 212 4.99 -13.73 -14.28
C GLY A 212 4.33 -14.83 -15.11
N GLY A 213 4.55 -16.08 -14.77
CA GLY A 213 3.93 -17.23 -15.44
C GLY A 213 3.15 -18.15 -14.50
N GLU A 214 2.97 -17.77 -13.24
CA GLU A 214 2.41 -18.62 -12.19
C GLU A 214 1.09 -18.05 -11.65
N TRP A 215 0.06 -18.90 -11.52
CA TRP A 215 -1.17 -18.58 -10.81
C TRP A 215 -1.02 -18.87 -9.32
N ILE A 216 -1.15 -17.86 -8.49
CA ILE A 216 -0.89 -17.94 -7.05
C ILE A 216 -2.13 -17.50 -6.29
N GLN A 217 -2.55 -18.28 -5.29
CA GLN A 217 -3.64 -17.92 -4.41
C GLN A 217 -3.24 -16.74 -3.51
N VAL A 218 -4.11 -15.75 -3.42
CA VAL A 218 -3.96 -14.56 -2.59
C VAL A 218 -5.21 -14.32 -1.75
N GLN A 219 -5.06 -13.71 -0.60
CA GLN A 219 -6.15 -13.43 0.32
C GLN A 219 -5.91 -12.16 1.12
N LYS A 220 -6.96 -11.71 1.86
CA LYS A 220 -6.86 -10.56 2.77
C LYS A 220 -5.55 -10.59 3.55
N GLU A 221 -4.93 -9.42 3.65
CA GLU A 221 -3.65 -9.13 4.31
C GLU A 221 -2.40 -9.58 3.54
N ASP A 222 -2.49 -10.29 2.45
CA ASP A 222 -1.31 -10.53 1.61
C ASP A 222 -0.80 -9.20 1.03
N PHE A 223 0.52 -9.08 0.95
CA PHE A 223 1.18 -8.03 0.19
C PHE A 223 1.74 -8.64 -1.09
N ILE A 224 1.56 -7.94 -2.20
CA ILE A 224 2.09 -8.31 -3.50
C ILE A 224 2.95 -7.18 -4.03
N PHE A 225 4.18 -7.49 -4.40
CA PHE A 225 5.04 -6.61 -5.19
C PHE A 225 5.00 -7.05 -6.65
N PHE A 226 4.85 -6.11 -7.55
CA PHE A 226 4.95 -6.27 -9.00
C PHE A 226 6.06 -5.36 -9.50
N GLY A 227 7.12 -5.94 -10.02
CA GLY A 227 8.16 -5.19 -10.70
C GLY A 227 7.73 -4.76 -12.10
N PRO A 228 8.48 -3.82 -12.72
CA PRO A 228 8.20 -3.38 -14.08
C PRO A 228 8.09 -4.54 -15.07
N TYR A 229 7.10 -4.46 -15.96
CA TYR A 229 6.80 -5.44 -17.02
C TYR A 229 6.44 -6.86 -16.55
N THR A 230 6.23 -7.09 -15.25
CA THR A 230 5.74 -8.39 -14.76
C THR A 230 4.33 -8.66 -15.30
N PRO A 231 4.11 -9.72 -16.08
CA PRO A 231 2.77 -10.12 -16.53
C PRO A 231 1.86 -10.39 -15.33
N GLN A 232 0.68 -9.78 -15.31
CA GLN A 232 -0.22 -9.82 -14.17
C GLN A 232 -1.70 -9.87 -14.58
N ALA A 233 -2.49 -10.60 -13.81
CA ALA A 233 -3.94 -10.63 -13.91
C ALA A 233 -4.52 -11.20 -12.61
N VAL A 234 -5.77 -10.87 -12.28
CA VAL A 234 -6.45 -11.40 -11.10
C VAL A 234 -7.85 -11.90 -11.43
N TYR A 235 -8.27 -12.96 -10.73
CA TYR A 235 -9.64 -13.41 -10.61
C TYR A 235 -10.05 -13.40 -9.15
N ALA A 236 -11.13 -12.69 -8.81
CA ALA A 236 -11.76 -12.75 -7.51
C ALA A 236 -12.53 -14.07 -7.38
N THR A 237 -12.05 -14.96 -6.52
CA THR A 237 -12.61 -16.32 -6.37
C THR A 237 -13.47 -16.49 -5.12
N GLY A 238 -13.46 -15.48 -4.24
CA GLY A 238 -14.25 -15.46 -3.01
C GLY A 238 -15.74 -15.19 -3.25
N ARG A 239 -16.52 -15.36 -2.18
CA ARG A 239 -17.95 -15.03 -2.18
C ARG A 239 -18.22 -13.54 -2.01
N GLY A 240 -17.24 -12.80 -1.48
CA GLY A 240 -17.25 -11.35 -1.32
C GLY A 240 -16.32 -10.68 -2.33
N ARG A 241 -16.27 -9.36 -2.27
CA ARG A 241 -15.34 -8.54 -3.04
C ARG A 241 -13.90 -8.87 -2.72
N LEU A 242 -13.03 -8.81 -3.71
CA LEU A 242 -11.60 -8.69 -3.52
C LEU A 242 -11.21 -7.23 -3.70
N THR A 243 -10.61 -6.63 -2.68
CA THR A 243 -10.16 -5.23 -2.74
C THR A 243 -8.72 -5.13 -2.26
N TYR A 244 -7.90 -4.41 -3.00
CA TYR A 244 -6.55 -4.04 -2.57
C TYR A 244 -6.28 -2.54 -2.74
N ILE A 245 -5.40 -2.02 -1.90
CA ILE A 245 -4.79 -0.70 -2.06
C ILE A 245 -3.39 -0.87 -2.64
N TYR A 246 -3.04 -0.06 -3.64
CA TYR A 246 -1.73 -0.19 -4.29
C TYR A 246 -1.14 1.15 -4.70
N SER A 247 0.19 1.21 -4.68
CA SER A 247 0.97 2.30 -5.26
C SER A 247 1.19 2.08 -6.74
N LYS A 248 1.23 3.15 -7.51
CA LYS A 248 1.58 3.16 -8.93
C LYS A 248 2.39 4.40 -9.25
N ASP A 249 3.60 4.23 -9.77
CA ASP A 249 4.36 5.30 -10.38
C ASP A 249 3.71 5.68 -11.72
N CYS A 250 3.05 6.82 -11.76
CA CYS A 250 2.21 7.23 -12.88
C CYS A 250 2.18 8.76 -13.04
N ASN A 251 1.29 9.24 -13.88
CA ASN A 251 1.06 10.65 -14.22
C ASN A 251 2.17 11.30 -15.05
N ARG A 252 3.29 10.66 -15.30
CA ARG A 252 4.44 11.21 -16.03
C ARG A 252 4.97 10.23 -17.05
N ASP A 253 5.67 10.75 -18.03
CA ASP A 253 6.44 9.94 -18.97
C ASP A 253 7.69 9.36 -18.28
N VAL A 254 8.17 8.26 -18.83
CA VAL A 254 9.40 7.59 -18.34
C VAL A 254 10.61 8.43 -18.73
N ALA A 255 11.46 8.74 -17.76
CA ALA A 255 12.72 9.42 -18.02
C ALA A 255 13.73 8.47 -18.71
N LEU A 256 14.51 9.02 -19.65
CA LEU A 256 15.63 8.33 -20.31
C LEU A 256 16.94 8.53 -19.53
#